data_c6364ab3c5a46eb520c9adc9ae095da7
#
_entry.id   c6364ab3c5a46eb520c9adc9ae095da7
#
_cell.length_a   1.000
_cell.length_b   1.000
_cell.length_c   1.000
_cell.angle_alpha   90.00
_cell.angle_beta   90.00
_cell.angle_gamma   90.00
#
_symmetry.space_group_name_H-M   'P 1'
#
loop_
_entity.id
_entity.type
_entity.pdbx_description
1 polymer ?
#
loop_
_entity_poly.entity_id
_entity_poly.type
_entity_poly.pdbx_seq_one_letter_code
_entity_poly.pdbx_strand_id
1 'polypeptide(L)'
;MKIVKANSFFMKFKGLMFKKNVNYGMLFYKTNMIHTFFMRINIDIYGLDDNLIIIEKRKNIKPCSVVVLKNSKNTLEIPSSLDYEMNIGDRIKF
;
A
#
# COMPACT_ATOMS: atom_id res chain seq x y z
N MET A 1 -3.83 -12.66 -5.69
CA MET A 1 -2.67 -12.08 -4.97
C MET A 1 -2.93 -12.12 -3.48
N LYS A 2 -1.93 -12.46 -2.72
CA LYS A 2 -2.02 -12.47 -1.26
C LYS A 2 -1.88 -11.05 -0.69
N ILE A 3 -2.68 -10.73 0.31
CA ILE A 3 -2.58 -9.46 1.05
C ILE A 3 -2.23 -9.78 2.49
N VAL A 4 -1.13 -9.22 2.96
CA VAL A 4 -0.64 -9.39 4.33
C VAL A 4 -1.04 -8.17 5.15
N LYS A 5 -1.59 -8.39 6.34
CA LYS A 5 -1.95 -7.30 7.24
C LYS A 5 -0.74 -6.90 8.09
N ALA A 6 -0.48 -5.61 8.17
CA ALA A 6 0.57 -5.07 9.03
C ALA A 6 0.00 -4.89 10.44
N ASN A 7 0.12 -5.92 11.28
CA ASN A 7 -0.56 -5.99 12.57
C ASN A 7 0.24 -5.42 13.73
N SER A 8 1.55 -5.20 13.58
CA SER A 8 2.39 -4.66 14.64
C SER A 8 2.89 -3.28 14.26
N PHE A 9 3.29 -2.50 15.27
CA PHE A 9 3.93 -1.20 15.03
C PHE A 9 5.17 -1.35 14.15
N PHE A 10 5.98 -2.36 14.41
CA PHE A 10 7.19 -2.61 13.64
C PHE A 10 6.87 -2.90 12.17
N MET A 11 5.88 -3.73 11.92
CA MET A 11 5.46 -4.04 10.55
C MET A 11 4.91 -2.80 9.84
N LYS A 12 4.15 -1.95 10.54
CA LYS A 12 3.66 -0.71 9.97
C LYS A 12 4.78 0.24 9.61
N PHE A 13 5.81 0.31 10.44
CA PHE A 13 6.96 1.18 10.19
C PHE A 13 7.79 0.65 9.03
N LYS A 14 8.11 -0.65 9.05
CA LYS A 14 8.99 -1.24 8.06
C LYS A 14 8.30 -1.44 6.70
N GLY A 15 7.06 -1.92 6.71
CA GLY A 15 6.33 -2.19 5.47
C GLY A 15 7.14 -3.06 4.52
N LEU A 16 7.32 -2.57 3.29
CA LEU A 16 8.09 -3.24 2.25
C LEU A 16 9.53 -2.73 2.14
N MET A 17 10.02 -2.00 3.14
CA MET A 17 11.39 -1.46 3.13
C MET A 17 12.41 -2.59 2.97
N PHE A 18 13.46 -2.34 2.17
CA PHE A 18 14.56 -3.25 1.89
C PHE A 18 14.18 -4.52 1.12
N LYS A 19 12.90 -4.77 0.87
CA LYS A 19 12.47 -5.95 0.14
C LYS A 19 12.65 -5.75 -1.37
N LYS A 20 13.01 -6.81 -2.08
CA LYS A 20 13.33 -6.74 -3.50
C LYS A 20 12.38 -7.59 -4.36
N ASN A 21 12.13 -8.82 -3.96
CA ASN A 21 11.28 -9.74 -4.72
C ASN A 21 10.00 -10.01 -3.95
N VAL A 22 9.05 -9.08 -4.06
CA VAL A 22 7.80 -9.15 -3.30
C VAL A 22 6.67 -9.53 -4.25
N ASN A 23 5.91 -10.55 -3.86
CA ASN A 23 4.78 -11.04 -4.66
C ASN A 23 3.44 -10.94 -3.90
N TYR A 24 3.35 -10.04 -2.93
CA TYR A 24 2.15 -9.86 -2.14
C TYR A 24 1.92 -8.37 -1.89
N GLY A 25 0.69 -8.03 -1.52
CA GLY A 25 0.35 -6.68 -1.05
C GLY A 25 0.39 -6.61 0.47
N MET A 26 0.50 -5.41 1.02
CA MET A 26 0.49 -5.18 2.46
C MET A 26 -0.54 -4.13 2.82
N LEU A 27 -1.44 -4.48 3.76
CA LEU A 27 -2.50 -3.60 4.22
C LEU A 27 -2.13 -2.98 5.56
N PHE A 28 -2.24 -1.66 5.63
CA PHE A 28 -1.96 -0.86 6.81
C PHE A 28 -3.26 -0.23 7.29
N TYR A 29 -3.76 -0.67 8.44
CA TYR A 29 -4.95 -0.08 9.04
C TYR A 29 -4.63 1.26 9.69
N LYS A 30 -5.59 2.18 9.66
CA LYS A 30 -5.51 3.49 10.31
C LYS A 30 -4.26 4.26 9.88
N THR A 31 -3.92 4.16 8.61
CA THR A 31 -2.73 4.76 8.03
C THR A 31 -3.11 5.42 6.72
N ASN A 32 -2.79 6.70 6.59
CA ASN A 32 -3.05 7.46 5.37
C ASN A 32 -1.81 8.23 4.87
N MET A 33 -0.67 8.02 5.48
CA MET A 33 0.59 8.60 5.02
C MET A 33 1.63 7.51 4.92
N ILE A 34 2.28 7.46 3.76
CA ILE A 34 3.25 6.43 3.42
C ILE A 34 4.54 7.12 3.00
N HIS A 35 5.68 6.59 3.44
CA HIS A 35 6.96 6.94 2.84
C HIS A 35 7.53 5.73 2.11
N THR A 36 8.34 6.00 1.10
CA THR A 36 9.03 4.95 0.35
C THR A 36 10.54 5.03 0.53
N PHE A 37 10.99 5.62 1.65
CA PHE A 37 12.40 5.65 2.00
C PHE A 37 12.91 4.22 2.17
N PHE A 38 14.10 3.97 1.65
CA PHE A 38 14.75 2.65 1.70
C PHE A 38 13.99 1.55 0.96
N MET A 39 13.00 1.91 0.15
CA MET A 39 12.38 0.94 -0.76
C MET A 39 13.36 0.58 -1.87
N ARG A 40 13.28 -0.65 -2.36
CA ARG A 40 14.07 -1.14 -3.48
C ARG A 40 13.23 -1.41 -4.71
N ILE A 41 11.93 -1.14 -4.63
CA ILE A 41 10.97 -1.38 -5.70
C ILE A 41 10.01 -0.21 -5.77
N ASN A 42 9.42 -0.01 -6.94
CA ASN A 42 8.29 0.89 -7.08
C ASN A 42 7.04 0.23 -6.54
N ILE A 43 6.15 1.01 -5.97
CA ILE A 43 4.90 0.47 -5.41
C ILE A 43 3.70 1.25 -5.92
N ASP A 44 2.59 0.54 -5.99
CA ASP A 44 1.26 1.13 -6.18
C ASP A 44 0.61 1.26 -4.82
N ILE A 45 -0.06 2.38 -4.59
CA ILE A 45 -0.67 2.69 -3.30
C ILE A 45 -2.16 2.93 -3.51
N TYR A 46 -2.96 2.24 -2.74
CA TYR A 46 -4.42 2.40 -2.75
C TYR A 46 -4.87 2.90 -1.39
N GLY A 47 -5.61 4.00 -1.38
CA GLY A 47 -6.24 4.51 -0.18
C GLY A 47 -7.64 3.94 -0.05
N LEU A 48 -7.99 3.50 1.15
CA LEU A 48 -9.23 2.78 1.42
C LEU A 48 -10.01 3.49 2.52
N ASP A 49 -11.34 3.41 2.44
CA ASP A 49 -12.21 3.87 3.52
C ASP A 49 -12.31 2.83 4.62
N ASP A 50 -13.18 3.06 5.61
CA ASP A 50 -13.37 2.15 6.74
C ASP A 50 -13.92 0.79 6.32
N ASN A 51 -14.56 0.71 5.16
CA ASN A 51 -15.12 -0.53 4.63
C ASN A 51 -14.18 -1.22 3.65
N LEU A 52 -12.92 -0.77 3.56
CA LEU A 52 -11.91 -1.30 2.67
C LEU A 52 -12.28 -1.12 1.19
N ILE A 53 -13.01 -0.07 0.89
CA ILE A 53 -13.33 0.32 -0.49
C ILE A 53 -12.28 1.31 -0.96
N ILE A 54 -11.77 1.11 -2.16
CA ILE A 54 -10.73 1.95 -2.76
C ILE A 54 -11.33 3.31 -3.09
N ILE A 55 -10.77 4.38 -2.54
CA ILE A 55 -11.20 5.75 -2.77
C ILE A 55 -10.10 6.63 -3.36
N GLU A 56 -8.86 6.21 -3.25
CA GLU A 56 -7.72 6.93 -3.82
C GLU A 56 -6.74 5.92 -4.39
N LYS A 57 -5.93 6.35 -5.38
CA LYS A 57 -4.96 5.45 -5.97
C LYS A 57 -3.78 6.26 -6.51
N ARG A 58 -2.57 5.78 -6.27
CA ARG A 58 -1.33 6.35 -6.78
C ARG A 58 -0.49 5.21 -7.34
N LYS A 59 -0.19 5.29 -8.61
CA LYS A 59 0.51 4.20 -9.30
C LYS A 59 1.99 4.51 -9.45
N ASN A 60 2.79 3.47 -9.37
CA ASN A 60 4.21 3.50 -9.73
C ASN A 60 5.00 4.54 -8.94
N ILE A 61 4.82 4.55 -7.62
CA ILE A 61 5.53 5.46 -6.74
C ILE A 61 6.97 4.98 -6.58
N LYS A 62 7.91 5.86 -6.86
CA LYS A 62 9.34 5.56 -6.78
C LYS A 62 9.84 5.61 -5.33
N PRO A 63 10.98 4.97 -5.03
CA PRO A 63 11.64 5.13 -3.74
C PRO A 63 11.90 6.60 -3.38
N CYS A 64 12.04 6.86 -2.09
CA CYS A 64 12.33 8.18 -1.53
C CYS A 64 11.21 9.21 -1.73
N SER A 65 9.96 8.75 -1.70
CA SER A 65 8.77 9.60 -1.80
C SER A 65 8.00 9.61 -0.49
N VAL A 66 7.18 10.63 -0.31
CA VAL A 66 6.16 10.68 0.76
C VAL A 66 4.82 10.91 0.08
N VAL A 67 3.83 10.08 0.40
CA VAL A 67 2.50 10.15 -0.17
C VAL A 67 1.48 10.29 0.95
N VAL A 68 0.63 11.30 0.85
CA VAL A 68 -0.48 11.49 1.77
C VAL A 68 -1.78 11.20 1.05
N LEU A 69 -2.55 10.25 1.57
CA LEU A 69 -3.85 9.87 1.03
C LEU A 69 -4.93 10.54 1.89
N LYS A 70 -5.16 11.79 1.61
CA LYS A 70 -5.86 12.74 2.47
C LYS A 70 -7.23 12.26 2.97
N ASN A 71 -7.98 11.56 2.11
CA ASN A 71 -9.33 11.11 2.44
C ASN A 71 -9.41 9.65 2.85
N SER A 72 -8.26 8.99 2.96
CA SER A 72 -8.24 7.55 3.24
C SER A 72 -8.07 7.27 4.73
N LYS A 73 -8.58 6.12 5.16
CA LYS A 73 -8.43 5.63 6.53
C LYS A 73 -7.43 4.49 6.62
N ASN A 74 -7.30 3.73 5.56
CA ASN A 74 -6.41 2.58 5.46
C ASN A 74 -5.64 2.67 4.16
N THR A 75 -4.50 1.98 4.08
CA THR A 75 -3.64 2.02 2.91
C THR A 75 -3.19 0.62 2.53
N LEU A 76 -3.22 0.33 1.22
CA LEU A 76 -2.72 -0.91 0.66
C LEU A 76 -1.53 -0.61 -0.24
N GLU A 77 -0.39 -1.25 0.02
CA GLU A 77 0.81 -1.17 -0.82
C GLU A 77 0.94 -2.45 -1.65
N ILE A 78 1.15 -2.30 -2.94
CA ILE A 78 1.35 -3.41 -3.86
C ILE A 78 2.57 -3.12 -4.72
N PRO A 79 3.53 -4.08 -4.87
CA PRO A 79 4.63 -3.87 -5.80
C PRO A 79 4.10 -3.58 -7.21
N SER A 80 4.63 -2.54 -7.82
CA SER A 80 4.19 -2.15 -9.17
C SER A 80 4.45 -3.24 -10.21
N SER A 81 5.50 -4.05 -9.98
CA SER A 81 5.87 -5.14 -10.88
C SER A 81 4.81 -6.24 -10.99
N LEU A 82 3.91 -6.34 -10.03
CA LEU A 82 2.82 -7.32 -10.09
C LEU A 82 1.74 -6.94 -11.10
N ASP A 83 1.75 -5.68 -11.52
CA ASP A 83 0.80 -5.16 -12.52
C ASP A 83 -0.65 -5.50 -12.16
N TYR A 84 -0.98 -5.39 -10.89
CA TYR A 84 -2.31 -5.70 -10.37
C TYR A 84 -3.15 -4.44 -10.34
N GLU A 85 -4.23 -4.46 -11.10
CA GLU A 85 -5.07 -3.27 -11.27
C GLU A 85 -6.37 -3.41 -10.50
N MET A 86 -6.67 -2.40 -9.68
CA MET A 86 -7.95 -2.27 -9.00
C MET A 86 -8.51 -0.88 -9.26
N ASN A 87 -9.82 -0.76 -9.22
CA ASN A 87 -10.50 0.49 -9.54
C ASN A 87 -11.07 1.15 -8.29
N ILE A 88 -11.20 2.48 -8.35
CA ILE A 88 -11.91 3.21 -7.31
C ILE A 88 -13.34 2.67 -7.22
N GLY A 89 -13.78 2.37 -6.00
CA GLY A 89 -15.07 1.74 -5.75
C GLY A 89 -14.99 0.25 -5.48
N ASP A 90 -13.87 -0.40 -5.84
CA ASP A 90 -13.70 -1.82 -5.55
C ASP A 90 -13.43 -2.03 -4.07
N ARG A 91 -13.93 -3.14 -3.55
CA ARG A 91 -13.61 -3.58 -2.18
C ARG A 91 -12.52 -4.65 -2.24
N ILE A 92 -11.50 -4.50 -1.40
CA ILE A 92 -10.46 -5.52 -1.33
C ILE A 92 -10.97 -6.74 -0.56
N LYS A 93 -10.50 -7.92 -0.95
CA LYS A 93 -10.86 -9.20 -0.34
C LYS A 93 -9.59 -9.95 0.03
N PHE A 94 -9.66 -10.64 1.12
CA PHE A 94 -8.55 -11.46 1.61
C PHE A 94 -8.70 -12.91 1.23
#